data_4f720366b63abf31a735cc85994c4044
#
_entry.id   4f720366b63abf31a735cc85994c4044
#
_cell.length_a   1.000
_cell.length_b   1.000
_cell.length_c   1.000
_cell.angle_alpha   90.00
_cell.angle_beta   90.00
_cell.angle_gamma   90.00
#
_symmetry.space_group_name_H-M   'P 1'
#
loop_
_entity.id
_entity.type
_entity.pdbx_description
1 polymer ?
#
loop_
_entity_poly.entity_id
_entity_poly.type
_entity_poly.pdbx_seq_one_letter_code
_entity_poly.pdbx_strand_id
1 'polypeptide(L)'
;MTDNSITSSTKKKYRQIGHHLRPIVTVGNPGITSGVIEEMQRALHDHELIKVKLNIEKKSERAREVKKLSTALDAHFIQLIGKNALLYKRNPNKKSSSLSNFLKYDNV
;
A
#
# COMPACT_ATOMS: atom_id res chain seq x y z
N MET A 1 18.74 14.60 6.33
CA MET A 1 17.92 13.44 6.06
C MET A 1 16.51 13.86 5.70
N THR A 2 16.04 13.34 4.62
CA THR A 2 14.66 13.62 4.23
C THR A 2 13.72 12.85 5.14
N ASP A 3 12.83 13.56 5.76
CA ASP A 3 11.86 12.93 6.62
C ASP A 3 10.71 12.37 5.79
N ASN A 4 10.73 11.07 5.58
CA ASN A 4 9.68 10.39 4.85
C ASN A 4 8.62 9.82 5.76
N SER A 5 8.75 10.10 7.05
CA SER A 5 7.77 9.57 7.98
C SER A 5 6.43 10.26 7.79
N ILE A 6 5.39 9.52 8.10
CA ILE A 6 4.02 9.98 7.99
C ILE A 6 3.50 10.28 9.39
N THR A 7 2.86 11.43 9.57
CA THR A 7 2.31 11.78 10.87
C THR A 7 1.16 10.83 11.24
N SER A 8 0.85 10.78 12.53
CA SER A 8 -0.26 9.96 13.01
C SER A 8 -1.58 10.36 12.39
N SER A 9 -1.80 11.68 12.24
CA SER A 9 -3.04 12.17 11.65
C SER A 9 -3.15 11.80 10.18
N THR A 10 -2.03 11.82 9.45
CA THR A 10 -2.02 11.40 8.05
C THR A 10 -2.28 9.91 7.93
N LYS A 11 -1.67 9.11 8.81
CA LYS A 11 -1.94 7.66 8.81
C LYS A 11 -3.41 7.37 9.06
N LYS A 12 -4.00 8.10 10.00
CA LYS A 12 -5.42 7.93 10.31
C LYS A 12 -6.29 8.23 9.10
N LYS A 13 -5.97 9.32 8.40
CA LYS A 13 -6.67 9.69 7.19
C LYS A 13 -6.55 8.60 6.12
N TYR A 14 -5.33 8.08 5.94
CA TYR A 14 -5.11 7.05 4.93
C TYR A 14 -5.82 5.75 5.29
N ARG A 15 -5.91 5.40 6.59
CA ARG A 15 -6.67 4.22 7.00
C ARG A 15 -8.15 4.38 6.65
N GLN A 16 -8.70 5.57 6.83
CA GLN A 16 -10.09 5.83 6.47
C GLN A 16 -10.32 5.70 4.98
N ILE A 17 -9.42 6.26 4.20
CA ILE A 17 -9.48 6.11 2.74
C ILE A 17 -9.36 4.65 2.35
N GLY A 18 -8.46 3.94 3.00
CA GLY A 18 -8.21 2.53 2.71
C GLY A 18 -9.42 1.65 2.88
N HIS A 19 -10.33 2.02 3.78
CA HIS A 19 -11.57 1.26 3.97
C HIS A 19 -12.38 1.16 2.68
N HIS A 20 -12.27 2.15 1.82
CA HIS A 20 -13.05 2.22 0.59
C HIS A 20 -12.28 1.73 -0.62
N LEU A 21 -11.00 1.43 -0.47
CA LEU A 21 -10.19 0.95 -1.58
C LEU A 21 -10.38 -0.53 -1.79
N ARG A 22 -10.24 -0.95 -3.05
CA ARG A 22 -10.20 -2.36 -3.37
C ARG A 22 -8.76 -2.79 -3.55
N PRO A 23 -8.43 -4.05 -3.20
CA PRO A 23 -7.09 -4.55 -3.47
C PRO A 23 -6.81 -4.52 -4.96
N ILE A 24 -5.68 -3.93 -5.33
CA ILE A 24 -5.30 -3.86 -6.75
C ILE A 24 -4.22 -4.86 -7.10
N VAL A 25 -3.60 -5.46 -6.09
CA VAL A 25 -2.62 -6.53 -6.28
C VAL A 25 -2.93 -7.61 -5.27
N THR A 26 -2.89 -8.87 -5.71
CA THR A 26 -3.07 -10.01 -4.83
C THR A 26 -1.79 -10.83 -4.84
N VAL A 27 -1.26 -11.09 -3.64
CA VAL A 27 -0.10 -11.96 -3.48
C VAL A 27 -0.58 -13.33 -3.05
N GLY A 28 -0.27 -14.33 -3.85
CA GLY A 28 -0.64 -15.71 -3.53
C GLY A 28 0.59 -16.59 -3.43
N ASN A 29 0.42 -17.83 -3.81
CA ASN A 29 1.55 -18.75 -3.97
C ASN A 29 2.19 -18.48 -5.33
N PRO A 30 3.51 -18.46 -5.41
CA PRO A 30 4.53 -18.75 -4.40
C PRO A 30 4.92 -17.58 -3.50
N GLY A 31 4.14 -16.52 -3.46
CA GLY A 31 4.43 -15.41 -2.59
C GLY A 31 4.93 -14.20 -3.37
N ILE A 32 5.91 -13.50 -2.80
CA ILE A 32 6.41 -12.28 -3.39
C ILE A 32 7.47 -12.60 -4.44
N THR A 33 7.17 -12.29 -5.70
CA THR A 33 8.06 -12.49 -6.82
C THR A 33 8.48 -11.14 -7.36
N SER A 34 9.48 -11.13 -8.24
CA SER A 34 9.91 -9.89 -8.89
C SER A 34 8.77 -9.26 -9.69
N GLY A 35 7.93 -10.10 -10.32
CA GLY A 35 6.77 -9.60 -11.06
C GLY A 35 5.78 -8.90 -10.16
N VAL A 36 5.53 -9.45 -8.97
CA VAL A 36 4.64 -8.83 -8.00
C VAL A 36 5.22 -7.49 -7.55
N ILE A 37 6.52 -7.43 -7.28
CA ILE A 37 7.18 -6.19 -6.87
C ILE A 37 7.02 -5.12 -7.95
N GLU A 38 7.27 -5.49 -9.21
CA GLU A 38 7.13 -4.54 -10.32
C GLU A 38 5.71 -4.02 -10.44
N GLU A 39 4.74 -4.91 -10.30
CA GLU A 39 3.33 -4.53 -10.38
C GLU A 39 2.97 -3.56 -9.26
N MET A 40 3.45 -3.82 -8.05
CA MET A 40 3.20 -2.95 -6.92
C MET A 40 3.87 -1.60 -7.07
N GLN A 41 5.10 -1.57 -7.61
CA GLN A 41 5.80 -0.31 -7.84
C GLN A 41 5.04 0.54 -8.84
N ARG A 42 4.50 -0.07 -9.88
CA ARG A 42 3.69 0.66 -10.85
C ARG A 42 2.42 1.19 -10.21
N ALA A 43 1.77 0.37 -9.39
CA ALA A 43 0.55 0.78 -8.71
C ALA A 43 0.81 1.94 -7.75
N LEU A 44 1.92 1.88 -7.00
CA LEU A 44 2.29 2.97 -6.09
C LEU A 44 2.64 4.24 -6.85
N HIS A 45 3.28 4.09 -8.00
CA HIS A 45 3.59 5.24 -8.85
C HIS A 45 2.31 5.93 -9.32
N ASP A 46 1.31 5.13 -9.69
CA ASP A 46 0.07 5.67 -10.23
C ASP A 46 -0.86 6.21 -9.15
N HIS A 47 -0.90 5.58 -7.99
CA HIS A 47 -1.93 5.86 -6.98
C HIS A 47 -1.41 6.38 -5.66
N GLU A 48 -0.14 6.17 -5.34
CA GLU A 48 0.51 6.51 -4.09
C GLU A 48 -0.01 5.72 -2.89
N LEU A 49 -1.30 5.51 -2.77
CA LEU A 49 -1.89 4.70 -1.68
C LEU A 49 -2.59 3.51 -2.31
N ILE A 50 -2.17 2.32 -1.93
CA ILE A 50 -2.72 1.09 -2.50
C ILE A 50 -3.08 0.10 -1.41
N LYS A 51 -4.05 -0.75 -1.72
CA LYS A 51 -4.41 -1.88 -0.89
C LYS A 51 -3.95 -3.15 -1.61
N VAL A 52 -3.28 -4.02 -0.87
CA VAL A 52 -2.75 -5.28 -1.39
C VAL A 52 -3.35 -6.42 -0.59
N LYS A 53 -3.83 -7.44 -1.27
CA LYS A 53 -4.34 -8.62 -0.60
C LYS A 53 -3.23 -9.67 -0.50
N LEU A 54 -2.96 -10.13 0.71
CA LEU A 54 -1.99 -11.18 0.97
C LEU A 54 -2.75 -12.46 1.26
N ASN A 55 -2.81 -13.31 0.27
CA ASN A 55 -3.56 -14.55 0.39
C ASN A 55 -2.71 -15.61 1.08
N ILE A 56 -2.35 -15.31 2.32
CA ILE A 56 -1.50 -16.14 3.19
C ILE A 56 -2.30 -16.43 4.44
N GLU A 57 -2.43 -17.71 4.77
CA GLU A 57 -3.31 -18.12 5.86
C GLU A 57 -2.81 -17.67 7.24
N LYS A 58 -1.51 -17.83 7.50
CA LYS A 58 -0.98 -17.52 8.82
C LYS A 58 -0.77 -16.03 9.02
N LYS A 59 -1.35 -15.51 10.07
CA LYS A 59 -1.26 -14.09 10.40
C LYS A 59 0.20 -13.64 10.58
N SER A 60 1.01 -14.46 11.24
CA SER A 60 2.42 -14.12 11.45
C SER A 60 3.18 -14.05 10.14
N GLU A 61 2.85 -14.91 9.19
CA GLU A 61 3.49 -14.88 7.89
C GLU A 61 3.08 -13.63 7.11
N ARG A 62 1.81 -13.24 7.21
CA ARG A 62 1.35 -12.02 6.55
C ARG A 62 2.11 -10.81 7.04
N ALA A 63 2.27 -10.69 8.36
CA ALA A 63 3.00 -9.56 8.94
C ALA A 63 4.44 -9.52 8.45
N ARG A 64 5.08 -10.67 8.37
CA ARG A 64 6.46 -10.77 7.90
C ARG A 64 6.59 -10.38 6.44
N GLU A 65 5.65 -10.87 5.61
CA GLU A 65 5.69 -10.57 4.18
C GLU A 65 5.41 -9.09 3.91
N VAL A 66 4.52 -8.48 4.68
CA VAL A 66 4.25 -7.04 4.54
C VAL A 66 5.51 -6.25 4.85
N LYS A 67 6.25 -6.65 5.86
CA LYS A 67 7.50 -5.97 6.22
C LYS A 67 8.52 -6.07 5.08
N LYS A 68 8.63 -7.25 4.47
CA LYS A 68 9.51 -7.43 3.33
C LYS A 68 9.09 -6.57 2.15
N LEU A 69 7.78 -6.52 1.88
CA LEU A 69 7.25 -5.70 0.80
C LEU A 69 7.53 -4.23 1.02
N SER A 70 7.27 -3.74 2.22
CA SER A 70 7.48 -2.33 2.53
C SER A 70 8.94 -1.94 2.30
N THR A 71 9.86 -2.79 2.71
CA THR A 71 11.28 -2.55 2.52
C THR A 71 11.66 -2.59 1.04
N ALA A 72 11.19 -3.62 0.33
CA ALA A 72 11.53 -3.78 -1.08
C ALA A 72 10.99 -2.65 -1.94
N LEU A 73 9.83 -2.12 -1.57
CA LEU A 73 9.17 -1.05 -2.32
C LEU A 73 9.58 0.34 -1.83
N ASP A 74 10.28 0.41 -0.72
CA ASP A 74 10.58 1.68 -0.05
C ASP A 74 9.27 2.43 0.21
N ALA A 75 8.29 1.72 0.73
CA ALA A 75 6.97 2.26 0.97
C ALA A 75 6.65 2.26 2.45
N HIS A 76 5.72 3.13 2.84
CA HIS A 76 5.25 3.18 4.22
C HIS A 76 4.16 2.13 4.41
N PHE A 77 4.30 1.36 5.47
CA PHE A 77 3.26 0.44 5.89
C PHE A 77 2.25 1.21 6.74
N ILE A 78 1.01 1.23 6.30
CA ILE A 78 -0.04 1.97 7.00
C ILE A 78 -0.83 1.07 7.92
N GLN A 79 -1.22 -0.11 7.43
CA GLN A 79 -2.15 -0.95 8.18
C GLN A 79 -2.21 -2.35 7.58
N LEU A 80 -2.42 -3.34 8.44
CA LEU A 80 -2.73 -4.70 8.00
C LEU A 80 -3.97 -5.16 8.75
N ILE A 81 -5.05 -5.38 8.03
CA ILE A 81 -6.29 -5.91 8.60
C ILE A 81 -6.66 -7.16 7.84
N GLY A 82 -6.72 -8.29 8.56
CA GLY A 82 -6.97 -9.57 7.92
C GLY A 82 -5.90 -9.84 6.89
N LYS A 83 -6.31 -10.04 5.66
CA LYS A 83 -5.38 -10.31 4.56
C LYS A 83 -5.05 -9.06 3.75
N ASN A 84 -5.55 -7.91 4.14
CA ASN A 84 -5.37 -6.68 3.37
C ASN A 84 -4.34 -5.77 4.00
N ALA A 85 -3.33 -5.40 3.23
CA ALA A 85 -2.31 -4.45 3.66
C ALA A 85 -2.48 -3.15 2.91
N LEU A 86 -2.30 -2.05 3.62
CA LEU A 86 -2.38 -0.71 3.05
C LEU A 86 -0.98 -0.12 3.03
N LEU A 87 -0.53 0.27 1.85
CA LEU A 87 0.81 0.79 1.64
C LEU A 87 0.75 2.15 0.96
N TYR A 88 1.68 3.02 1.32
CA TYR A 88 1.77 4.35 0.77
C TYR A 88 3.20 4.68 0.36
N LYS A 89 3.33 5.30 -0.81
CA LYS A 89 4.62 5.83 -1.25
C LYS A 89 4.36 7.09 -2.06
N ARG A 90 4.99 8.20 -1.61
CA ARG A 90 4.85 9.46 -2.32
C ARG A 90 5.55 9.39 -3.68
N ASN A 91 4.89 9.93 -4.69
CA ASN A 91 5.48 10.08 -6.00
C ASN A 91 5.91 11.53 -6.17
N PRO A 92 7.21 11.81 -6.13
CA PRO A 92 7.68 13.20 -6.20
C PRO A 92 7.46 13.85 -7.56
N ASN A 93 7.14 13.05 -8.57
CA ASN A 93 6.88 13.59 -9.90
C ASN A 93 5.45 14.11 -10.06
N LYS A 94 4.59 13.85 -9.09
CA LYS A 94 3.23 14.36 -9.13
C LYS A 94 3.20 15.73 -8.47
N LYS A 95 2.54 16.68 -9.11
CA LYS A 95 2.51 18.07 -8.65
C LYS A 95 1.74 18.23 -7.35
N SER A 96 0.74 17.44 -7.16
CA SER A 96 -0.02 17.47 -5.93
C SER A 96 -0.18 16.06 -5.44
N SER A 97 -0.48 15.95 -4.17
CA SER A 97 -0.78 14.65 -3.59
C SER A 97 -2.00 14.10 -4.30
N SER A 98 -1.80 13.26 -5.25
CA SER A 98 -2.92 12.71 -5.96
C SER A 98 -3.10 11.27 -5.57
N LEU A 99 -3.98 11.09 -4.63
CA LEU A 99 -4.45 9.76 -4.30
C LEU A 99 -5.56 9.46 -5.28
N SER A 100 -5.20 9.01 -6.47
CA SER A 100 -6.20 8.78 -7.51
C SER A 100 -7.29 7.81 -7.06
N ASN A 101 -6.91 6.85 -6.22
CA ASN A 101 -7.90 5.96 -5.63
C ASN A 101 -8.86 6.71 -4.73
N PHE A 102 -8.34 7.66 -3.97
CA PHE A 102 -9.17 8.46 -3.08
C PHE A 102 -10.15 9.32 -3.88
N LEU A 103 -9.65 10.00 -4.90
CA LEU A 103 -10.51 10.84 -5.71
C LEU A 103 -11.66 10.05 -6.34
N LYS A 104 -11.35 8.84 -6.76
CA LYS A 104 -12.37 7.97 -7.36
C LYS A 104 -13.49 7.64 -6.36
N TYR A 105 -13.15 7.46 -5.10
CA TYR A 105 -14.14 7.09 -4.09
C TYR A 105 -14.72 8.28 -3.35
N ASP A 106 -14.01 9.39 -3.34
CA ASP A 106 -14.46 10.59 -2.66
C ASP A 106 -15.66 11.22 -3.35
N ASN A 107 -15.83 10.96 -4.61
CA ASN A 107 -16.92 11.51 -5.42
C ASN A 107 -18.15 10.62 -5.48
N VAL A 108 -18.16 9.60 -4.66
CA VAL A 108 -19.30 8.68 -4.62
C VAL A 108 -20.39 9.21 -3.71
#